data_cabf2101de8266a4dcea28665c799664
#
_entry.id   cabf2101de8266a4dcea28665c799664
#
_cell.length_a   1.000
_cell.length_b   1.000
_cell.length_c   1.000
_cell.angle_alpha   90.00
_cell.angle_beta   90.00
_cell.angle_gamma   90.00
#
_symmetry.space_group_name_H-M   'P 1'
#
loop_
_entity.id
_entity.type
_entity.pdbx_description
1 polymer ?
#
loop_
_entity_poly.entity_id
_entity_poly.type
_entity_poly.pdbx_seq_one_letter_code
_entity_poly.pdbx_strand_id
1 'polypeptide(L)'
;MPVSTPICSIASRPSCKGTHMAELATIARPYAEALFKASTANAGVDLGGTAAWVDELAVIAANPQIRQLADSPKVTSEQVFDVISGVVRAALPDAARNFLRAVIDNGRLNALPEVAAQFRALVNRRNGSSDAIVHSAFPMDAAALSEVSAALEKRFGRKLNLSVQHDESLIGGIRVVVGDEVLDTSVKARLEQMKAALIA
;
A
#
# COMPACT_ATOMS: atom_id res chain seq x y z
N MET A 1 -39.73 40.25 29.43
CA MET A 1 -38.39 40.26 28.86
C MET A 1 -38.00 38.81 28.65
N PRO A 2 -37.97 38.29 27.42
CA PRO A 2 -37.51 36.93 27.12
C PRO A 2 -36.00 36.94 26.87
N VAL A 3 -35.33 36.03 27.56
CA VAL A 3 -33.89 35.78 27.48
C VAL A 3 -33.61 34.92 26.25
N SER A 4 -32.90 35.51 25.29
CA SER A 4 -32.43 34.81 24.08
C SER A 4 -31.23 33.93 24.41
N THR A 5 -31.38 32.62 24.24
CA THR A 5 -30.32 31.64 24.29
C THR A 5 -29.59 31.64 22.93
N PRO A 6 -28.25 31.74 22.84
CA PRO A 6 -27.55 31.60 21.60
C PRO A 6 -27.45 30.12 21.17
N ILE A 7 -27.93 29.85 19.98
CA ILE A 7 -27.78 28.57 19.28
C ILE A 7 -26.30 28.39 18.93
N CYS A 8 -25.65 27.47 19.61
CA CYS A 8 -24.27 27.05 19.30
C CYS A 8 -24.26 26.33 17.95
N SER A 9 -23.71 26.96 16.93
CA SER A 9 -23.50 26.39 15.61
C SER A 9 -22.53 25.22 15.72
N ILE A 10 -22.99 24.04 15.35
CA ILE A 10 -22.18 22.83 15.25
C ILE A 10 -21.21 23.02 14.08
N ALA A 11 -19.99 23.45 14.42
CA ALA A 11 -18.88 23.46 13.47
C ALA A 11 -18.59 22.02 13.04
N SER A 12 -18.69 21.79 11.73
CA SER A 12 -18.34 20.54 11.07
C SER A 12 -16.90 20.14 11.41
N ARG A 13 -16.74 19.04 12.15
CA ARG A 13 -15.44 18.44 12.45
C ARG A 13 -14.79 17.99 11.13
N PRO A 14 -13.51 18.35 10.86
CA PRO A 14 -12.79 17.80 9.73
C PRO A 14 -12.68 16.28 9.90
N SER A 15 -13.01 15.56 8.84
CA SER A 15 -12.99 14.10 8.74
C SER A 15 -11.57 13.56 9.06
N CYS A 16 -11.44 12.87 10.19
CA CYS A 16 -10.22 12.20 10.65
C CYS A 16 -9.90 10.95 9.81
N LYS A 17 -9.66 11.10 8.51
CA LYS A 17 -9.22 9.98 7.66
C LYS A 17 -7.79 9.50 7.97
N GLY A 18 -6.95 10.35 8.55
CA GLY A 18 -5.55 10.02 8.84
C GLY A 18 -5.34 9.07 10.03
N THR A 19 -6.17 9.14 11.07
CA THR A 19 -6.04 8.31 12.28
C THR A 19 -6.38 6.84 12.02
N HIS A 20 -7.38 6.57 11.20
CA HIS A 20 -7.83 5.20 10.90
C HIS A 20 -6.79 4.41 10.09
N MET A 21 -6.03 5.08 9.20
CA MET A 21 -4.96 4.41 8.42
C MET A 21 -3.77 4.03 9.30
N ALA A 22 -3.39 4.88 10.26
CA ALA A 22 -2.29 4.60 11.18
C ALA A 22 -2.61 3.41 12.12
N GLU A 23 -3.85 3.28 12.55
CA GLU A 23 -4.30 2.14 13.36
C GLU A 23 -4.29 0.83 12.57
N LEU A 24 -4.74 0.84 11.32
CA LEU A 24 -4.71 -0.34 10.45
C LEU A 24 -3.29 -0.81 10.16
N ALA A 25 -2.36 0.11 9.93
CA ALA A 25 -0.95 -0.21 9.71
C ALA A 25 -0.32 -0.88 10.95
N THR A 26 -0.66 -0.42 12.13
CA THR A 26 -0.18 -1.01 13.40
C THR A 26 -0.73 -2.42 13.60
N ILE A 27 -2.00 -2.65 13.26
CA ILE A 27 -2.64 -3.96 13.36
C ILE A 27 -2.09 -4.92 12.29
N ALA A 28 -1.81 -4.43 11.10
CA ALA A 28 -1.32 -5.22 9.98
C ALA A 28 0.10 -5.76 10.19
N ARG A 29 0.95 -5.01 10.89
CA ARG A 29 2.36 -5.31 11.07
C ARG A 29 2.66 -6.70 11.62
N PRO A 30 2.07 -7.16 12.74
CA PRO A 30 2.36 -8.49 13.27
C PRO A 30 1.94 -9.62 12.32
N TYR A 31 0.89 -9.44 11.53
CA TYR A 31 0.45 -10.41 10.53
C TYR A 31 1.43 -10.50 9.36
N ALA A 32 1.91 -9.35 8.86
CA ALA A 32 2.91 -9.30 7.78
C ALA A 32 4.24 -9.92 8.22
N GLU A 33 4.72 -9.60 9.43
CA GLU A 33 5.95 -10.17 9.99
C GLU A 33 5.83 -11.67 10.23
N ALA A 34 4.70 -12.14 10.78
CA ALA A 34 4.47 -13.57 11.02
C ALA A 34 4.43 -14.36 9.70
N LEU A 35 3.74 -13.83 8.69
CA LEU A 35 3.67 -14.44 7.37
C LEU A 35 5.05 -14.49 6.71
N PHE A 36 5.82 -13.40 6.81
CA PHE A 36 7.17 -13.33 6.29
C PHE A 36 8.11 -14.34 6.97
N LYS A 37 8.04 -14.46 8.30
CA LYS A 37 8.80 -15.46 9.05
C LYS A 37 8.40 -16.88 8.67
N ALA A 38 7.11 -17.17 8.54
CA ALA A 38 6.61 -18.48 8.12
C ALA A 38 7.08 -18.87 6.71
N SER A 39 7.03 -17.90 5.76
CA SER A 39 7.51 -18.12 4.39
C SER A 39 9.02 -18.28 4.30
N THR A 40 9.78 -17.64 5.20
CA THR A 40 11.25 -17.77 5.22
C THR A 40 11.74 -19.00 5.96
N ALA A 41 10.99 -19.47 6.96
CA ALA A 41 11.33 -20.68 7.70
C ALA A 41 11.16 -21.96 6.84
N ASN A 42 10.21 -21.95 5.92
CA ASN A 42 10.00 -23.05 4.98
C ASN A 42 10.86 -22.79 3.72
N ALA A 43 12.02 -23.40 3.65
CA ALA A 43 13.04 -23.22 2.59
C ALA A 43 12.56 -23.56 1.15
N GLY A 44 11.34 -24.01 0.95
CA GLY A 44 10.74 -24.32 -0.35
C GLY A 44 9.60 -23.40 -0.77
N VAL A 45 9.24 -22.40 0.03
CA VAL A 45 8.13 -21.49 -0.30
C VAL A 45 8.65 -20.31 -1.12
N ASP A 46 8.13 -20.21 -2.34
CA ASP A 46 8.43 -19.06 -3.21
C ASP A 46 7.80 -17.79 -2.62
N LEU A 47 8.65 -16.83 -2.25
CA LEU A 47 8.21 -15.53 -1.74
C LEU A 47 7.40 -14.74 -2.78
N GLY A 48 7.72 -14.93 -4.07
CA GLY A 48 6.96 -14.32 -5.16
C GLY A 48 5.54 -14.90 -5.24
N GLY A 49 5.43 -16.22 -5.17
CA GLY A 49 4.13 -16.90 -5.12
C GLY A 49 3.33 -16.51 -3.86
N THR A 50 4.01 -16.36 -2.72
CA THR A 50 3.37 -15.90 -1.48
C THR A 50 2.83 -14.47 -1.63
N ALA A 51 3.59 -13.56 -2.21
CA ALA A 51 3.15 -12.19 -2.46
C ALA A 51 1.92 -12.16 -3.38
N ALA A 52 1.92 -12.97 -4.45
CA ALA A 52 0.83 -13.01 -5.41
C ALA A 52 -0.52 -13.39 -4.77
N TRP A 53 -0.58 -14.47 -3.97
CA TRP A 53 -1.85 -14.83 -3.32
C TRP A 53 -2.25 -13.88 -2.20
N VAL A 54 -1.29 -13.25 -1.49
CA VAL A 54 -1.59 -12.19 -0.50
C VAL A 54 -2.26 -11.00 -1.17
N ASP A 55 -1.75 -10.60 -2.34
CA ASP A 55 -2.32 -9.50 -3.11
C ASP A 55 -3.72 -9.82 -3.62
N GLU A 56 -3.94 -11.04 -4.11
CA GLU A 56 -5.27 -11.49 -4.53
C GLU A 56 -6.27 -11.44 -3.37
N LEU A 57 -5.88 -11.92 -2.19
CA LEU A 57 -6.69 -11.82 -0.97
C LEU A 57 -6.95 -10.37 -0.56
N ALA A 58 -5.97 -9.48 -0.71
CA ALA A 58 -6.11 -8.07 -0.40
C ALA A 58 -7.13 -7.37 -1.32
N VAL A 59 -7.11 -7.68 -2.61
CA VAL A 59 -8.09 -7.17 -3.59
C VAL A 59 -9.50 -7.65 -3.25
N ILE A 60 -9.65 -8.93 -2.89
CA ILE A 60 -10.94 -9.50 -2.49
C ILE A 60 -11.45 -8.84 -1.20
N ALA A 61 -10.59 -8.67 -0.19
CA ALA A 61 -10.95 -8.01 1.06
C ALA A 61 -11.22 -6.51 0.92
N ALA A 62 -10.72 -5.87 -0.13
CA ALA A 62 -11.05 -4.48 -0.44
C ALA A 62 -12.48 -4.29 -0.91
N ASN A 63 -13.16 -5.36 -1.35
CA ASN A 63 -14.53 -5.29 -1.82
C ASN A 63 -15.49 -4.94 -0.66
N PRO A 64 -16.30 -3.88 -0.79
CA PRO A 64 -17.21 -3.45 0.25
C PRO A 64 -18.28 -4.49 0.61
N GLN A 65 -18.70 -5.33 -0.34
CA GLN A 65 -19.68 -6.38 -0.10
C GLN A 65 -19.13 -7.47 0.83
N ILE A 66 -17.86 -7.85 0.65
CA ILE A 66 -17.20 -8.85 1.49
C ILE A 66 -16.98 -8.31 2.90
N ARG A 67 -16.64 -7.01 3.03
CA ARG A 67 -16.53 -6.36 4.34
C ARG A 67 -17.87 -6.35 5.08
N GLN A 68 -18.95 -5.95 4.40
CA GLN A 68 -20.29 -5.98 5.00
C GLN A 68 -20.73 -7.38 5.42
N LEU A 69 -20.36 -8.40 4.62
CA LEU A 69 -20.62 -9.80 4.95
C LEU A 69 -19.86 -10.22 6.22
N ALA A 70 -18.58 -9.87 6.30
CA ALA A 70 -17.71 -10.20 7.42
C ALA A 70 -18.10 -9.45 8.71
N ASP A 71 -18.61 -8.22 8.60
CA ASP A 71 -19.07 -7.42 9.73
C ASP A 71 -20.47 -7.84 10.22
N SER A 72 -21.17 -8.71 9.49
CA SER A 72 -22.50 -9.18 9.83
C SER A 72 -22.46 -10.23 10.95
N PRO A 73 -23.12 -10.01 12.11
CA PRO A 73 -23.14 -10.97 13.20
C PRO A 73 -23.92 -12.25 12.90
N LYS A 74 -24.63 -12.31 11.76
CA LYS A 74 -25.39 -13.48 11.31
C LYS A 74 -24.57 -14.48 10.52
N VAL A 75 -23.36 -14.11 10.11
CA VAL A 75 -22.48 -14.91 9.25
C VAL A 75 -21.36 -15.49 10.11
N THR A 76 -21.14 -16.80 10.00
CA THR A 76 -20.05 -17.46 10.72
C THR A 76 -18.71 -17.27 10.01
N SER A 77 -17.60 -17.35 10.76
CA SER A 77 -16.24 -17.27 10.19
C SER A 77 -16.03 -18.29 9.07
N GLU A 78 -16.63 -19.48 9.19
CA GLU A 78 -16.53 -20.54 8.17
C GLU A 78 -17.22 -20.13 6.87
N GLN A 79 -18.42 -19.52 6.95
CA GLN A 79 -19.14 -19.05 5.76
C GLN A 79 -18.36 -17.93 5.03
N VAL A 80 -17.74 -17.02 5.78
CA VAL A 80 -16.87 -15.98 5.21
C VAL A 80 -15.67 -16.62 4.52
N PHE A 81 -15.06 -17.62 5.15
CA PHE A 81 -13.93 -18.34 4.58
C PHE A 81 -14.32 -19.06 3.28
N ASP A 82 -15.47 -19.75 3.23
CA ASP A 82 -15.96 -20.46 2.05
C ASP A 82 -16.24 -19.49 0.89
N VAL A 83 -16.84 -18.34 1.17
CA VAL A 83 -17.08 -17.31 0.16
C VAL A 83 -15.77 -16.79 -0.40
N ILE A 84 -14.80 -16.44 0.45
CA ILE A 84 -13.51 -15.91 -0.02
C ILE A 84 -12.74 -16.99 -0.79
N SER A 85 -12.70 -18.23 -0.30
CA SER A 85 -12.02 -19.34 -0.98
C SER A 85 -12.66 -19.69 -2.33
N GLY A 86 -13.96 -19.49 -2.49
CA GLY A 86 -14.68 -19.69 -3.75
C GLY A 86 -14.45 -18.59 -4.78
N VAL A 87 -14.07 -17.39 -4.35
CA VAL A 87 -13.76 -16.25 -5.24
C VAL A 87 -12.30 -16.27 -5.70
N VAL A 88 -11.40 -16.82 -4.91
CA VAL A 88 -9.98 -16.94 -5.27
C VAL A 88 -9.82 -17.90 -6.44
N ARG A 89 -9.15 -17.44 -7.49
CA ARG A 89 -8.97 -18.20 -8.74
C ARG A 89 -7.90 -19.29 -8.63
N ALA A 90 -6.90 -19.08 -7.79
CA ALA A 90 -5.79 -19.99 -7.58
C ALA A 90 -6.08 -20.94 -6.40
N ALA A 91 -5.59 -22.18 -6.48
CA ALA A 91 -5.64 -23.08 -5.34
C ALA A 91 -4.80 -22.50 -4.19
N LEU A 92 -5.47 -22.12 -3.09
CA LEU A 92 -4.78 -21.58 -1.93
C LEU A 92 -3.91 -22.67 -1.27
N PRO A 93 -2.61 -22.45 -1.09
CA PRO A 93 -1.77 -23.35 -0.29
C PRO A 93 -2.26 -23.39 1.16
N ASP A 94 -1.92 -24.47 1.88
CA ASP A 94 -2.38 -24.67 3.27
C ASP A 94 -1.95 -23.50 4.19
N ALA A 95 -0.77 -22.94 3.94
CA ALA A 95 -0.30 -21.74 4.66
C ALA A 95 -1.23 -20.53 4.46
N ALA A 96 -1.73 -20.31 3.23
CA ALA A 96 -2.66 -19.25 2.92
C ALA A 96 -4.03 -19.47 3.57
N ARG A 97 -4.52 -20.72 3.59
CA ARG A 97 -5.77 -21.09 4.27
C ARG A 97 -5.70 -20.82 5.76
N ASN A 98 -4.61 -21.26 6.41
CA ASN A 98 -4.42 -21.04 7.84
C ASN A 98 -4.29 -19.54 8.17
N PHE A 99 -3.57 -18.80 7.35
CA PHE A 99 -3.45 -17.35 7.49
C PHE A 99 -4.81 -16.65 7.36
N LEU A 100 -5.58 -17.01 6.32
CA LEU A 100 -6.90 -16.42 6.09
C LEU A 100 -7.86 -16.72 7.25
N ARG A 101 -7.89 -17.96 7.76
CA ARG A 101 -8.68 -18.31 8.96
C ARG A 101 -8.28 -17.46 10.16
N ALA A 102 -6.99 -17.33 10.45
CA ALA A 102 -6.52 -16.52 11.57
C ALA A 102 -6.93 -15.03 11.43
N VAL A 103 -6.95 -14.49 10.23
CA VAL A 103 -7.38 -13.11 9.98
C VAL A 103 -8.91 -12.96 10.16
N ILE A 104 -9.69 -13.93 9.67
CA ILE A 104 -11.16 -13.92 9.79
C ILE A 104 -11.59 -14.08 11.25
N ASP A 105 -11.02 -15.04 11.97
CA ASP A 105 -11.34 -15.31 13.38
C ASP A 105 -11.06 -14.11 14.30
N ASN A 106 -10.03 -13.34 13.96
CA ASN A 106 -9.70 -12.10 14.64
C ASN A 106 -10.51 -10.89 14.16
N GLY A 107 -11.38 -11.02 13.16
CA GLY A 107 -12.17 -9.91 12.61
C GLY A 107 -11.32 -8.82 11.95
N ARG A 108 -10.17 -9.18 11.35
CA ARG A 108 -9.17 -8.23 10.81
C ARG A 108 -9.09 -8.21 9.28
N LEU A 109 -10.15 -8.61 8.59
CA LEU A 109 -10.22 -8.58 7.11
C LEU A 109 -9.93 -7.18 6.54
N ASN A 110 -10.35 -6.13 7.25
CA ASN A 110 -10.09 -4.75 6.86
C ASN A 110 -8.60 -4.37 6.81
N ALA A 111 -7.74 -5.10 7.53
CA ALA A 111 -6.31 -4.87 7.54
C ALA A 111 -5.55 -5.60 6.42
N LEU A 112 -6.19 -6.54 5.70
CA LEU A 112 -5.53 -7.34 4.66
C LEU A 112 -4.82 -6.52 3.57
N PRO A 113 -5.39 -5.44 3.02
CA PRO A 113 -4.69 -4.61 2.03
C PRO A 113 -3.38 -4.03 2.58
N GLU A 114 -3.40 -3.61 3.86
CA GLU A 114 -2.23 -3.07 4.53
C GLU A 114 -1.20 -4.17 4.85
N VAL A 115 -1.66 -5.37 5.23
CA VAL A 115 -0.79 -6.54 5.40
C VAL A 115 -0.06 -6.87 4.10
N ALA A 116 -0.74 -6.82 2.95
CA ALA A 116 -0.14 -7.06 1.64
C ALA A 116 0.95 -6.04 1.31
N ALA A 117 0.67 -4.75 1.54
CA ALA A 117 1.64 -3.69 1.31
C ALA A 117 2.90 -3.85 2.18
N GLN A 118 2.72 -4.13 3.47
CA GLN A 118 3.85 -4.34 4.40
C GLN A 118 4.61 -5.64 4.10
N PHE A 119 3.93 -6.71 3.72
CA PHE A 119 4.57 -7.96 3.30
C PHE A 119 5.45 -7.75 2.06
N ARG A 120 4.95 -7.06 1.04
CA ARG A 120 5.73 -6.68 -0.15
C ARG A 120 6.97 -5.86 0.23
N ALA A 121 6.83 -4.89 1.12
CA ALA A 121 7.96 -4.09 1.59
C ALA A 121 9.04 -4.95 2.27
N LEU A 122 8.64 -5.97 3.05
CA LEU A 122 9.57 -6.92 3.68
C LEU A 122 10.27 -7.80 2.66
N VAL A 123 9.54 -8.32 1.66
CA VAL A 123 10.09 -9.14 0.57
C VAL A 123 11.09 -8.32 -0.27
N ASN A 124 10.73 -7.10 -0.64
CA ASN A 124 11.58 -6.20 -1.40
C ASN A 124 12.87 -5.85 -0.63
N ARG A 125 12.75 -5.58 0.68
CA ARG A 125 13.90 -5.34 1.54
C ARG A 125 14.86 -6.54 1.59
N ARG A 126 14.33 -7.76 1.63
CA ARG A 126 15.15 -8.98 1.61
C ARG A 126 15.83 -9.19 0.26
N ASN A 127 15.13 -8.95 -0.84
CA ASN A 127 15.64 -9.11 -2.19
C ASN A 127 16.62 -7.98 -2.59
N GLY A 128 16.79 -6.97 -1.72
CA GLY A 128 17.58 -5.78 -2.03
C GLY A 128 16.99 -4.95 -3.17
N SER A 129 15.72 -5.19 -3.52
CA SER A 129 14.96 -4.38 -4.46
C SER A 129 14.11 -3.35 -3.69
N SER A 130 13.88 -2.21 -4.29
CA SER A 130 12.97 -1.19 -3.75
C SER A 130 11.97 -0.81 -4.82
N ASP A 131 10.72 -0.63 -4.40
CA ASP A 131 9.72 -0.07 -5.30
C ASP A 131 9.96 1.42 -5.44
N ALA A 132 9.99 1.90 -6.68
CA ALA A 132 10.16 3.30 -7.00
C ALA A 132 8.99 3.80 -7.82
N ILE A 133 8.37 4.88 -7.37
CA ILE A 133 7.30 5.55 -8.10
C ILE A 133 7.90 6.74 -8.82
N VAL A 134 7.80 6.72 -10.14
CA VAL A 134 8.26 7.81 -11.01
C VAL A 134 7.06 8.64 -11.42
N HIS A 135 6.97 9.85 -10.89
CA HIS A 135 6.00 10.84 -11.36
C HIS A 135 6.61 11.58 -12.55
N SER A 136 5.92 11.59 -13.68
CA SER A 136 6.33 12.27 -14.90
C SER A 136 5.23 13.18 -15.42
N ALA A 137 5.61 14.36 -15.91
CA ALA A 137 4.68 15.29 -16.56
C ALA A 137 4.22 14.80 -17.94
N PHE A 138 4.99 13.91 -18.59
CA PHE A 138 4.71 13.39 -19.92
C PHE A 138 4.70 11.85 -19.91
N PRO A 139 3.95 11.22 -20.80
CA PRO A 139 4.03 9.78 -20.98
C PRO A 139 5.47 9.40 -21.38
N MET A 140 6.03 8.42 -20.66
CA MET A 140 7.40 7.95 -20.91
C MET A 140 7.38 6.70 -21.77
N ASP A 141 8.25 6.66 -22.77
CA ASP A 141 8.48 5.48 -23.60
C ASP A 141 9.28 4.42 -22.83
N ALA A 142 9.18 3.16 -23.26
CA ALA A 142 9.89 2.04 -22.63
C ALA A 142 11.42 2.23 -22.67
N ALA A 143 11.96 2.88 -23.70
CA ALA A 143 13.37 3.22 -23.81
C ALA A 143 13.80 4.23 -22.74
N ALA A 144 13.04 5.31 -22.57
CA ALA A 144 13.29 6.32 -21.55
C ALA A 144 13.20 5.73 -20.13
N LEU A 145 12.25 4.80 -19.90
CA LEU A 145 12.13 4.08 -18.63
C LEU A 145 13.37 3.25 -18.32
N SER A 146 13.95 2.58 -19.32
CA SER A 146 15.16 1.78 -19.13
C SER A 146 16.39 2.64 -18.80
N GLU A 147 16.52 3.81 -19.40
CA GLU A 147 17.61 4.76 -19.10
C GLU A 147 17.46 5.33 -17.68
N VAL A 148 16.24 5.74 -17.30
CA VAL A 148 15.95 6.24 -15.94
C VAL A 148 16.20 5.15 -14.92
N SER A 149 15.78 3.90 -15.18
CA SER A 149 16.05 2.74 -14.33
C SER A 149 17.53 2.55 -14.09
N ALA A 150 18.35 2.50 -15.17
CA ALA A 150 19.79 2.31 -15.07
C ALA A 150 20.48 3.46 -14.30
N ALA A 151 20.05 4.70 -14.51
CA ALA A 151 20.58 5.86 -13.79
C ALA A 151 20.25 5.83 -12.30
N LEU A 152 19.01 5.44 -11.96
CA LEU A 152 18.55 5.32 -10.58
C LEU A 152 19.21 4.13 -9.87
N GLU A 153 19.32 2.98 -10.51
CA GLU A 153 20.01 1.80 -9.95
C GLU A 153 21.47 2.10 -9.63
N LYS A 154 22.16 2.83 -10.54
CA LYS A 154 23.54 3.28 -10.32
C LYS A 154 23.66 4.24 -9.14
N ARG A 155 22.66 5.11 -8.93
CA ARG A 155 22.67 6.10 -7.85
C ARG A 155 22.34 5.47 -6.50
N PHE A 156 21.35 4.58 -6.45
CA PHE A 156 20.88 3.94 -5.23
C PHE A 156 21.59 2.63 -4.89
N GLY A 157 22.36 2.06 -5.83
CA GLY A 157 23.12 0.83 -5.63
C GLY A 157 22.28 -0.43 -5.43
N ARG A 158 20.99 -0.38 -5.82
CA ARG A 158 20.01 -1.48 -5.64
C ARG A 158 19.08 -1.55 -6.86
N LYS A 159 18.52 -2.74 -7.09
CA LYS A 159 17.54 -2.93 -8.15
C LYS A 159 16.23 -2.21 -7.80
N LEU A 160 15.64 -1.53 -8.77
CA LEU A 160 14.43 -0.74 -8.58
C LEU A 160 13.31 -1.28 -9.47
N ASN A 161 12.15 -1.52 -8.85
CA ASN A 161 10.91 -1.80 -9.58
C ASN A 161 10.23 -0.47 -9.85
N LEU A 162 10.28 0.01 -11.10
CA LEU A 162 9.71 1.30 -11.46
C LEU A 162 8.22 1.18 -11.77
N SER A 163 7.40 2.00 -11.14
CA SER A 163 6.02 2.26 -11.53
C SER A 163 5.89 3.72 -11.94
N VAL A 164 5.31 3.96 -13.13
CA VAL A 164 5.13 5.32 -13.65
C VAL A 164 3.75 5.82 -13.34
N GLN A 165 3.68 7.02 -12.78
CA GLN A 165 2.46 7.76 -12.59
C GLN A 165 2.53 9.09 -13.33
N HIS A 166 1.49 9.40 -14.09
CA HIS A 166 1.38 10.67 -14.79
C HIS A 166 0.92 11.75 -13.84
N ASP A 167 1.71 12.82 -13.70
CA ASP A 167 1.41 13.98 -12.85
C ASP A 167 1.65 15.28 -13.61
N GLU A 168 0.58 15.90 -14.09
CA GLU A 168 0.61 17.15 -14.84
C GLU A 168 1.08 18.34 -13.98
N SER A 169 1.03 18.23 -12.65
CA SER A 169 1.41 19.32 -11.74
C SER A 169 2.90 19.64 -11.73
N LEU A 170 3.74 18.74 -12.29
CA LEU A 170 5.20 18.90 -12.33
C LEU A 170 5.70 19.88 -13.40
N ILE A 171 4.84 20.29 -14.34
CA ILE A 171 5.17 21.16 -15.49
C ILE A 171 6.21 20.50 -16.44
N GLY A 172 7.22 19.81 -15.89
CA GLY A 172 8.27 19.11 -16.62
C GLY A 172 9.28 18.45 -15.69
N GLY A 173 10.06 17.51 -16.25
CA GLY A 173 11.00 16.70 -15.49
C GLY A 173 10.35 15.50 -14.82
N ILE A 174 11.08 14.87 -13.91
CA ILE A 174 10.65 13.69 -13.17
C ILE A 174 10.84 13.87 -11.67
N ARG A 175 9.92 13.31 -10.89
CA ARG A 175 10.02 13.16 -9.45
C ARG A 175 9.98 11.67 -9.14
N VAL A 176 10.98 11.16 -8.47
CA VAL A 176 11.11 9.76 -8.12
C VAL A 176 11.02 9.60 -6.61
N VAL A 177 10.15 8.72 -6.17
CA VAL A 177 9.97 8.36 -4.76
C VAL A 177 10.42 6.92 -4.60
N VAL A 178 11.48 6.69 -3.81
CA VAL A 178 12.05 5.37 -3.55
C VAL A 178 11.93 5.08 -2.06
N GLY A 179 10.84 4.45 -1.64
CA GLY A 179 10.54 4.26 -0.22
C GLY A 179 10.43 5.60 0.51
N ASP A 180 11.37 5.90 1.40
CA ASP A 180 11.40 7.15 2.17
C ASP A 180 12.24 8.27 1.49
N GLU A 181 12.98 7.94 0.43
CA GLU A 181 13.82 8.89 -0.28
C GLU A 181 13.07 9.49 -1.48
N VAL A 182 13.07 10.81 -1.59
CA VAL A 182 12.46 11.55 -2.71
C VAL A 182 13.55 12.26 -3.50
N LEU A 183 13.66 11.89 -4.77
CA LEU A 183 14.52 12.59 -5.74
C LEU A 183 13.64 13.43 -6.66
N ASP A 184 13.64 14.73 -6.44
CA ASP A 184 12.86 15.68 -7.23
C ASP A 184 13.79 16.44 -8.18
N THR A 185 13.67 16.14 -9.49
CA THR A 185 14.36 16.83 -10.58
C THR A 185 13.40 17.61 -11.47
N SER A 186 12.19 17.89 -10.94
CA SER A 186 11.20 18.67 -11.67
C SER A 186 11.61 20.14 -11.88
N VAL A 187 11.11 20.74 -12.94
CA VAL A 187 11.28 22.17 -13.23
C VAL A 187 10.71 23.01 -12.09
N LYS A 188 9.59 22.57 -11.52
CA LYS A 188 8.93 23.24 -10.39
C LYS A 188 9.86 23.35 -9.18
N ALA A 189 10.49 22.24 -8.78
CA ALA A 189 11.41 22.23 -7.64
C ALA A 189 12.63 23.15 -7.89
N ARG A 190 13.16 23.18 -9.11
CA ARG A 190 14.26 24.08 -9.48
C ARG A 190 13.85 25.55 -9.40
N LEU A 191 12.66 25.90 -9.86
CA LEU A 191 12.14 27.27 -9.77
C LEU A 191 11.91 27.70 -8.32
N GLU A 192 11.41 26.81 -7.47
CA GLU A 192 11.24 27.07 -6.04
C GLU A 192 12.59 27.28 -5.34
N GLN A 193 13.61 26.48 -5.67
CA GLN A 193 14.97 26.67 -5.15
C GLN A 193 15.57 28.01 -5.60
N MET A 194 15.41 28.39 -6.89
CA MET A 194 15.87 29.69 -7.38
C MET A 194 15.14 30.85 -6.70
N LYS A 195 13.83 30.75 -6.51
CA LYS A 195 13.04 31.73 -5.77
C LYS A 195 13.55 31.89 -4.33
N ALA A 196 13.79 30.78 -3.64
CA ALA A 196 14.31 30.81 -2.27
C ALA A 196 15.69 31.48 -2.20
N ALA A 197 16.58 31.19 -3.15
CA ALA A 197 17.91 31.79 -3.23
C ALA A 197 17.90 33.29 -3.55
N LEU A 198 16.84 33.82 -4.22
CA LEU A 198 16.70 35.24 -4.56
C LEU A 198 16.06 36.06 -3.43
N ILE A 199 15.35 35.41 -2.50
CA ILE A 199 14.65 36.06 -1.37
C ILE A 199 15.48 35.99 -0.09
N ALA A 200 16.47 35.09 -0.01
CA ALA A 200 17.43 34.97 1.11
C ALA A 200 18.56 35.99 0.97
#